data_1a6fbf240ff9258aa95ed3a64aebf959
#
_entry.id   1a6fbf240ff9258aa95ed3a64aebf959
#
_cell.length_a   1.000
_cell.length_b   1.000
_cell.length_c   1.000
_cell.angle_alpha   90.00
_cell.angle_beta   90.00
_cell.angle_gamma   90.00
#
_symmetry.space_group_name_H-M   'P 1'
#
loop_
_entity.id
_entity.type
_entity.pdbx_description
1 polymer ?
#
loop_
_entity_poly.entity_id
_entity_poly.type
_entity_poly.pdbx_seq_one_letter_code
_entity_poly.pdbx_strand_id
1 'polypeptide(L)'
;MFELRFFEIYRSEEYLLLLLEGIGVSTALTIGAGAMGFLLAFILAALNYWKVPILGLLAACYIDFIRNTPLIVQLFFFAFGLPGLIGYVWPFWCHALLALTINFSGYFAEILRSGYASTANGQLEAAISLNLSRPVTFFKVILPQTIIKMFPSLSS
;
A
#
# COMPACT_ATOMS: atom_id res chain seq x y z
N MET A 1 36.13 2.21 26.52
CA MET A 1 36.38 3.01 25.31
C MET A 1 35.65 2.31 24.15
N PHE A 2 34.46 2.76 23.86
CA PHE A 2 33.71 2.22 22.70
C PHE A 2 34.31 2.84 21.45
N GLU A 3 35.27 2.15 20.83
CA GLU A 3 35.65 2.47 19.46
C GLU A 3 34.48 2.01 18.58
N LEU A 4 33.77 2.98 18.05
CA LEU A 4 32.78 2.75 16.99
C LEU A 4 33.53 2.32 15.73
N ARG A 5 33.70 1.01 15.56
CA ARG A 5 34.36 0.41 14.39
C ARG A 5 33.42 0.37 13.17
N PHE A 6 32.84 1.53 12.83
CA PHE A 6 31.96 1.68 11.68
C PHE A 6 32.58 1.16 10.37
N PHE A 7 33.92 1.24 10.27
CA PHE A 7 34.64 0.84 9.06
C PHE A 7 34.96 -0.67 8.98
N GLU A 8 34.82 -1.43 10.06
CA GLU A 8 35.05 -2.89 10.02
C GLU A 8 33.97 -3.63 9.22
N ILE A 9 32.74 -3.09 9.18
CA ILE A 9 31.62 -3.64 8.37
C ILE A 9 32.02 -3.73 6.90
N TYR A 10 32.79 -2.75 6.39
CA TYR A 10 33.23 -2.72 4.99
C TYR A 10 34.52 -3.50 4.70
N ARG A 11 35.19 -4.04 5.73
CA ARG A 11 36.44 -4.80 5.60
C ARG A 11 36.26 -6.32 5.64
N SER A 12 35.12 -6.80 6.13
CA SER A 12 34.82 -8.23 6.23
C SER A 12 33.86 -8.63 5.11
N GLU A 13 34.25 -9.61 4.31
CA GLU A 13 33.38 -10.18 3.25
C GLU A 13 32.08 -10.71 3.82
N GLU A 14 32.10 -11.29 5.02
CA GLU A 14 30.91 -11.82 5.69
C GLU A 14 29.87 -10.71 5.98
N TYR A 15 30.29 -9.57 6.50
CA TYR A 15 29.39 -8.45 6.78
C TYR A 15 28.87 -7.79 5.50
N LEU A 16 29.67 -7.75 4.44
CA LEU A 16 29.23 -7.26 3.13
C LEU A 16 28.16 -8.18 2.53
N LEU A 17 28.33 -9.50 2.65
CA LEU A 17 27.33 -10.47 2.17
C LEU A 17 26.02 -10.33 2.95
N LEU A 18 26.07 -10.23 4.29
CA LEU A 18 24.88 -9.98 5.12
C LEU A 18 24.19 -8.67 4.77
N LEU A 19 24.95 -7.62 4.48
CA LEU A 19 24.39 -6.33 4.06
C LEU A 19 23.67 -6.46 2.71
N LEU A 20 24.27 -7.13 1.73
CA LEU A 20 23.69 -7.35 0.42
C LEU A 20 22.42 -8.21 0.51
N GLU A 21 22.45 -9.27 1.33
CA GLU A 21 21.27 -10.09 1.59
C GLU A 21 20.14 -9.27 2.22
N GLY A 22 20.47 -8.45 3.25
CA GLY A 22 19.51 -7.55 3.88
C GLY A 22 18.89 -6.55 2.91
N ILE A 23 19.70 -5.95 2.03
CA ILE A 23 19.21 -5.06 0.96
C ILE A 23 18.30 -5.82 0.01
N GLY A 24 18.68 -7.03 -0.41
CA GLY A 24 17.89 -7.88 -1.30
C GLY A 24 16.52 -8.20 -0.71
N VAL A 25 16.49 -8.67 0.54
CA VAL A 25 15.24 -9.01 1.25
C VAL A 25 14.37 -7.77 1.43
N SER A 26 14.94 -6.65 1.89
CA SER A 26 14.19 -5.40 2.08
C SER A 26 13.59 -4.89 0.77
N THR A 27 14.36 -4.93 -0.32
CA THR A 27 13.90 -4.52 -1.64
C THR A 27 12.78 -5.43 -2.14
N ALA A 28 12.93 -6.74 -2.00
CA ALA A 28 11.91 -7.72 -2.39
C ALA A 28 10.61 -7.54 -1.60
N LEU A 29 10.69 -7.33 -0.29
CA LEU A 29 9.53 -7.06 0.57
C LEU A 29 8.85 -5.74 0.18
N THR A 30 9.62 -4.69 -0.07
CA THR A 30 9.07 -3.38 -0.45
C THR A 30 8.34 -3.44 -1.79
N ILE A 31 8.96 -4.04 -2.80
CA ILE A 31 8.35 -4.17 -4.13
C ILE A 31 7.13 -5.09 -4.07
N GLY A 32 7.25 -6.25 -3.41
CA GLY A 32 6.16 -7.21 -3.26
C GLY A 32 4.97 -6.63 -2.51
N ALA A 33 5.22 -6.05 -1.34
CA ALA A 33 4.18 -5.41 -0.53
C ALA A 33 3.58 -4.18 -1.24
N GLY A 34 4.41 -3.39 -1.92
CA GLY A 34 3.96 -2.22 -2.69
C GLY A 34 3.02 -2.63 -3.83
N ALA A 35 3.39 -3.64 -4.61
CA ALA A 35 2.55 -4.14 -5.70
C ALA A 35 1.23 -4.73 -5.19
N MET A 36 1.27 -5.62 -4.19
CA MET A 36 0.08 -6.23 -3.60
C MET A 36 -0.80 -5.19 -2.90
N GLY A 37 -0.18 -4.27 -2.15
CA GLY A 37 -0.85 -3.17 -1.48
C GLY A 37 -1.54 -2.23 -2.46
N PHE A 38 -0.90 -1.92 -3.60
CA PHE A 38 -1.48 -1.08 -4.64
C PHE A 38 -2.69 -1.76 -5.30
N LEU A 39 -2.62 -3.06 -5.60
CA LEU A 39 -3.76 -3.81 -6.15
C LEU A 39 -4.95 -3.82 -5.18
N LEU A 40 -4.70 -4.06 -3.90
CA LEU A 40 -5.75 -4.02 -2.87
C LEU A 40 -6.31 -2.60 -2.72
N ALA A 41 -5.45 -1.59 -2.70
CA ALA A 41 -5.83 -0.17 -2.63
C ALA A 41 -6.73 0.23 -3.79
N PHE A 42 -6.43 -0.23 -4.99
CA PHE A 42 -7.23 0.02 -6.18
C PHE A 42 -8.66 -0.50 -6.02
N ILE A 43 -8.82 -1.72 -5.51
CA ILE A 43 -10.14 -2.32 -5.24
C ILE A 43 -10.89 -1.50 -4.18
N LEU A 44 -10.23 -1.18 -3.06
CA LEU A 44 -10.83 -0.40 -1.97
C LEU A 44 -11.28 0.99 -2.43
N ALA A 45 -10.43 1.69 -3.19
CA ALA A 45 -10.73 3.01 -3.72
C ALA A 45 -11.86 2.97 -4.75
N ALA A 46 -11.91 1.93 -5.61
CA ALA A 46 -12.99 1.74 -6.57
C ALA A 46 -14.35 1.47 -5.89
N LEU A 47 -14.39 0.65 -4.83
CA LEU A 47 -15.60 0.42 -4.03
C LEU A 47 -16.14 1.71 -3.42
N ASN A 48 -15.26 2.58 -2.94
CA ASN A 48 -15.64 3.90 -2.44
C ASN A 48 -16.13 4.84 -3.55
N TYR A 49 -15.42 4.87 -4.68
CA TYR A 49 -15.79 5.70 -5.82
C TYR A 49 -17.18 5.36 -6.35
N TRP A 50 -17.49 4.08 -6.52
CA TRP A 50 -18.80 3.64 -7.00
C TRP A 50 -19.87 3.63 -5.92
N LYS A 51 -19.54 4.00 -4.69
CA LYS A 51 -20.46 4.03 -3.54
C LYS A 51 -21.23 2.71 -3.41
N VAL A 52 -20.50 1.58 -3.53
CA VAL A 52 -21.09 0.24 -3.39
C VAL A 52 -21.64 0.11 -1.98
N PRO A 53 -22.94 -0.16 -1.80
CA PRO A 53 -23.53 -0.28 -0.46
C PRO A 53 -22.79 -1.34 0.37
N ILE A 54 -22.65 -1.13 1.68
CA ILE A 54 -21.97 -2.02 2.62
C ILE A 54 -20.47 -2.15 2.34
N LEU A 55 -20.06 -2.64 1.15
CA LEU A 55 -18.65 -2.84 0.81
C LEU A 55 -17.87 -1.52 0.77
N GLY A 56 -18.47 -0.44 0.26
CA GLY A 56 -17.85 0.89 0.31
C GLY A 56 -17.68 1.40 1.73
N LEU A 57 -18.65 1.16 2.61
CA LEU A 57 -18.54 1.50 4.03
C LEU A 57 -17.45 0.68 4.72
N LEU A 58 -17.41 -0.63 4.50
CA LEU A 58 -16.37 -1.50 5.05
C LEU A 58 -14.98 -1.11 4.55
N ALA A 59 -14.85 -0.77 3.26
CA ALA A 59 -13.60 -0.27 2.70
C ALA A 59 -13.16 1.05 3.36
N ALA A 60 -14.08 1.98 3.61
CA ALA A 60 -13.78 3.22 4.30
C ALA A 60 -13.31 2.97 5.75
N CYS A 61 -14.04 2.17 6.49
CA CYS A 61 -13.67 1.78 7.85
C CYS A 61 -12.29 1.09 7.90
N TYR A 62 -12.01 0.21 6.95
CA TYR A 62 -10.70 -0.46 6.83
C TYR A 62 -9.58 0.56 6.58
N ILE A 63 -9.75 1.45 5.60
CA ILE A 63 -8.76 2.48 5.27
C ILE A 63 -8.46 3.34 6.49
N ASP A 64 -9.51 3.83 7.15
CA ASP A 64 -9.36 4.67 8.34
C ASP A 64 -8.68 3.91 9.49
N PHE A 65 -9.05 2.66 9.73
CA PHE A 65 -8.45 1.83 10.78
C PHE A 65 -6.94 1.61 10.52
N ILE A 66 -6.56 1.21 9.29
CA ILE A 66 -5.17 0.94 8.94
C ILE A 66 -4.31 2.20 9.04
N ARG A 67 -4.80 3.34 8.55
CA ARG A 67 -4.06 4.61 8.59
C ARG A 67 -3.89 5.19 9.99
N ASN A 68 -4.83 4.92 10.87
CA ASN A 68 -4.76 5.37 12.27
C ASN A 68 -4.03 4.38 13.20
N THR A 69 -3.56 3.26 12.66
CA THR A 69 -2.78 2.28 13.43
C THR A 69 -1.30 2.36 13.00
N PRO A 70 -0.36 2.62 13.93
CA PRO A 70 1.06 2.66 13.60
C PRO A 70 1.55 1.35 12.95
N LEU A 71 2.40 1.45 11.93
CA LEU A 71 2.95 0.27 11.23
C LEU A 71 3.61 -0.72 12.20
N ILE A 72 4.33 -0.22 13.19
CA ILE A 72 5.01 -1.07 14.18
C ILE A 72 4.01 -1.96 14.95
N VAL A 73 2.84 -1.43 15.28
CA VAL A 73 1.77 -2.19 15.95
C VAL A 73 1.23 -3.28 15.03
N GLN A 74 1.03 -2.95 13.75
CA GLN A 74 0.60 -3.92 12.75
C GLN A 74 1.64 -5.04 12.58
N LEU A 75 2.93 -4.70 12.48
CA LEU A 75 4.02 -5.68 12.39
C LEU A 75 4.04 -6.63 13.60
N PHE A 76 3.94 -6.11 14.82
CA PHE A 76 3.88 -6.94 16.02
C PHE A 76 2.64 -7.83 16.08
N PHE A 77 1.49 -7.30 15.67
CA PHE A 77 0.26 -8.08 15.61
C PHE A 77 0.38 -9.25 14.63
N PHE A 78 0.88 -9.00 13.41
CA PHE A 78 1.04 -10.07 12.42
C PHE A 78 2.15 -11.05 12.78
N ALA A 79 3.25 -10.60 13.39
CA ALA A 79 4.38 -11.45 13.74
C ALA A 79 4.12 -12.34 14.98
N PHE A 80 3.36 -11.85 15.96
CA PHE A 80 3.18 -12.52 17.24
C PHE A 80 1.71 -12.73 17.62
N GLY A 81 0.84 -11.76 17.35
CA GLY A 81 -0.59 -11.84 17.68
C GLY A 81 -1.33 -12.87 16.82
N LEU A 82 -1.17 -12.75 15.50
CA LEU A 82 -1.85 -13.66 14.56
C LEU A 82 -1.44 -15.13 14.73
N PRO A 83 -0.15 -15.49 14.85
CA PRO A 83 0.25 -16.86 15.16
C PRO A 83 -0.36 -17.40 16.46
N GLY A 84 -0.45 -16.55 17.49
CA GLY A 84 -1.09 -16.92 18.75
C GLY A 84 -2.59 -17.21 18.62
N LEU A 85 -3.28 -16.55 17.69
CA LEU A 85 -4.71 -16.74 17.45
C LEU A 85 -5.01 -17.97 16.59
N ILE A 86 -4.23 -18.21 15.53
CA ILE A 86 -4.49 -19.28 14.55
C ILE A 86 -3.70 -20.56 14.81
N GLY A 87 -2.74 -20.53 15.75
CA GLY A 87 -1.91 -21.69 16.10
C GLY A 87 -0.92 -22.12 15.01
N TYR A 88 -0.65 -21.28 14.02
CA TYR A 88 0.28 -21.55 12.92
C TYR A 88 1.31 -20.45 12.77
N VAL A 89 2.58 -20.82 12.62
CA VAL A 89 3.71 -19.89 12.47
C VAL A 89 4.24 -19.97 11.04
N TRP A 90 4.09 -18.90 10.31
CA TRP A 90 4.72 -18.73 8.98
C TRP A 90 6.17 -18.25 9.13
N PRO A 91 6.99 -18.37 8.06
CA PRO A 91 8.29 -17.70 8.03
C PRO A 91 8.14 -16.19 8.30
N PHE A 92 9.11 -15.63 9.03
CA PHE A 92 9.00 -14.23 9.50
C PHE A 92 8.77 -13.22 8.37
N TRP A 93 9.41 -13.43 7.22
CA TRP A 93 9.21 -12.57 6.05
C TRP A 93 7.76 -12.55 5.51
N CYS A 94 7.01 -13.63 5.67
CA CYS A 94 5.59 -13.67 5.28
C CYS A 94 4.75 -12.74 6.15
N HIS A 95 5.00 -12.70 7.46
CA HIS A 95 4.32 -11.81 8.39
C HIS A 95 4.65 -10.35 8.06
N ALA A 96 5.92 -10.06 7.77
CA ALA A 96 6.36 -8.73 7.35
C ALA A 96 5.70 -8.30 6.03
N LEU A 97 5.70 -9.20 5.02
CA LEU A 97 5.04 -8.95 3.74
C LEU A 97 3.55 -8.64 3.91
N LEU A 98 2.85 -9.43 4.72
CA LEU A 98 1.43 -9.25 4.99
C LEU A 98 1.16 -7.91 5.69
N ALA A 99 1.90 -7.58 6.74
CA ALA A 99 1.77 -6.32 7.47
C ALA A 99 2.01 -5.11 6.57
N LEU A 100 3.10 -5.13 5.78
CA LEU A 100 3.43 -4.08 4.83
C LEU A 100 2.37 -3.94 3.73
N THR A 101 1.88 -5.05 3.19
CA THR A 101 0.82 -5.04 2.16
C THR A 101 -0.44 -4.38 2.68
N ILE A 102 -0.87 -4.73 3.88
CA ILE A 102 -2.06 -4.15 4.53
C ILE A 102 -1.85 -2.67 4.81
N ASN A 103 -0.69 -2.30 5.34
CA ASN A 103 -0.36 -0.90 5.60
C ASN A 103 -0.37 -0.06 4.30
N PHE A 104 0.38 -0.48 3.27
CA PHE A 104 0.43 0.21 1.98
C PHE A 104 -0.95 0.32 1.32
N SER A 105 -1.78 -0.73 1.44
CA SER A 105 -3.12 -0.69 0.86
C SER A 105 -4.00 0.42 1.44
N GLY A 106 -3.91 0.68 2.73
CA GLY A 106 -4.64 1.78 3.37
C GLY A 106 -4.18 3.15 2.88
N TYR A 107 -2.87 3.38 2.82
CA TYR A 107 -2.32 4.66 2.36
C TYR A 107 -2.55 4.89 0.87
N PHE A 108 -2.28 3.91 0.02
CA PHE A 108 -2.52 4.05 -1.41
C PHE A 108 -4.01 4.21 -1.75
N ALA A 109 -4.90 3.51 -1.03
CA ALA A 109 -6.34 3.67 -1.23
C ALA A 109 -6.80 5.10 -0.92
N GLU A 110 -6.27 5.71 0.14
CA GLU A 110 -6.57 7.11 0.48
C GLU A 110 -6.03 8.09 -0.56
N ILE A 111 -4.81 7.88 -1.05
CA ILE A 111 -4.24 8.69 -2.13
C ILE A 111 -5.11 8.60 -3.39
N LEU A 112 -5.50 7.39 -3.80
CA LEU A 112 -6.38 7.19 -4.96
C LEU A 112 -7.76 7.82 -4.74
N ARG A 113 -8.35 7.68 -3.54
CA ARG A 113 -9.64 8.29 -3.18
C ARG A 113 -9.58 9.81 -3.29
N SER A 114 -8.52 10.42 -2.78
CA SER A 114 -8.28 11.86 -2.88
C SER A 114 -8.09 12.30 -4.33
N GLY A 115 -7.38 11.50 -5.12
CA GLY A 115 -7.19 11.72 -6.55
C GLY A 115 -8.50 11.69 -7.33
N TYR A 116 -9.38 10.73 -7.05
CA TYR A 116 -10.71 10.67 -7.66
C TYR A 116 -11.55 11.89 -7.29
N ALA A 117 -11.55 12.30 -6.02
CA ALA A 117 -12.28 13.47 -5.55
C ALA A 117 -11.76 14.78 -6.18
N SER A 118 -10.48 14.84 -6.52
CA SER A 118 -9.83 16.01 -7.15
C SER A 118 -10.05 16.10 -8.67
N THR A 119 -10.70 15.10 -9.28
CA THR A 119 -11.02 15.13 -10.72
C THR A 119 -12.04 16.22 -10.98
N ALA A 120 -11.73 17.12 -11.90
CA ALA A 120 -12.57 18.27 -12.18
C ALA A 120 -13.98 17.84 -12.63
N ASN A 121 -15.03 18.44 -12.07
CA ASN A 121 -16.41 18.14 -12.41
C ASN A 121 -16.67 18.24 -13.93
N GLY A 122 -16.01 19.16 -14.63
CA GLY A 122 -16.10 19.29 -16.08
C GLY A 122 -15.67 18.05 -16.87
N GLN A 123 -14.73 17.25 -16.35
CA GLN A 123 -14.35 15.97 -16.99
C GLN A 123 -15.48 14.94 -16.89
N LEU A 124 -16.15 14.90 -15.75
CA LEU A 124 -17.30 14.02 -15.53
C LEU A 124 -18.50 14.47 -16.36
N GLU A 125 -18.77 15.76 -16.42
CA GLU A 125 -19.84 16.35 -17.23
C GLU A 125 -19.61 16.11 -18.74
N ALA A 126 -18.37 16.27 -19.21
CA ALA A 126 -18.00 15.95 -20.57
C ALA A 126 -18.18 14.46 -20.90
N ALA A 127 -17.80 13.57 -20.00
CA ALA A 127 -18.02 12.13 -20.16
C ALA A 127 -19.52 11.76 -20.23
N ILE A 128 -20.36 12.40 -19.42
CA ILE A 128 -21.81 12.24 -19.43
C ILE A 128 -22.39 12.77 -20.76
N SER A 129 -21.95 13.95 -21.22
CA SER A 129 -22.39 14.53 -22.48
C SER A 129 -22.06 13.67 -23.70
N LEU A 130 -20.93 12.93 -23.62
CA LEU A 130 -20.53 11.94 -24.62
C LEU A 130 -21.22 10.58 -24.43
N ASN A 131 -22.18 10.46 -23.51
CA ASN A 131 -22.90 9.24 -23.16
C ASN A 131 -21.98 8.05 -22.85
N LEU A 132 -20.84 8.30 -22.22
CA LEU A 132 -19.93 7.25 -21.81
C LEU A 132 -20.50 6.46 -20.63
N SER A 133 -20.40 5.14 -20.67
CA SER A 133 -20.79 4.31 -19.54
C SER A 133 -19.89 4.55 -18.32
N ARG A 134 -20.41 4.35 -17.10
CA ARG A 134 -19.67 4.54 -15.85
C ARG A 134 -18.31 3.82 -15.81
N PRO A 135 -18.21 2.53 -16.22
CA PRO A 135 -16.90 1.86 -16.26
C PRO A 135 -15.95 2.51 -17.26
N VAL A 136 -16.42 2.87 -18.46
CA VAL A 136 -15.58 3.53 -19.47
C VAL A 136 -15.06 4.88 -18.95
N THR A 137 -15.93 5.69 -18.36
CA THR A 137 -15.57 6.96 -17.73
C THR A 137 -14.49 6.74 -16.64
N PHE A 138 -14.69 5.73 -15.77
CA PHE A 138 -13.76 5.44 -14.72
C PHE A 138 -12.38 5.02 -15.27
N PHE A 139 -12.33 3.99 -16.11
CA PHE A 139 -11.05 3.42 -16.58
C PHE A 139 -10.34 4.26 -17.63
N LYS A 140 -11.07 5.00 -18.49
CA LYS A 140 -10.46 5.76 -19.59
C LYS A 140 -10.29 7.25 -19.32
N VAL A 141 -11.04 7.82 -18.39
CA VAL A 141 -10.99 9.26 -18.11
C VAL A 141 -10.43 9.53 -16.72
N ILE A 142 -11.06 8.99 -15.68
CA ILE A 142 -10.75 9.36 -14.28
C ILE A 142 -9.47 8.70 -13.81
N LEU A 143 -9.34 7.38 -13.93
CA LEU A 143 -8.23 6.61 -13.41
C LEU A 143 -6.87 7.05 -13.95
N PRO A 144 -6.64 7.22 -15.27
CA PRO A 144 -5.35 7.65 -15.79
C PRO A 144 -4.93 9.02 -15.26
N GLN A 145 -5.87 9.97 -15.21
CA GLN A 145 -5.60 11.31 -14.70
C GLN A 145 -5.32 11.29 -13.19
N THR A 146 -6.03 10.45 -12.44
CA THR A 146 -5.80 10.26 -11.00
C THR A 146 -4.38 9.74 -10.74
N ILE A 147 -3.95 8.71 -11.45
CA ILE A 147 -2.60 8.14 -11.29
C ILE A 147 -1.53 9.20 -11.57
N ILE A 148 -1.66 9.93 -12.67
CA ILE A 148 -0.68 10.97 -13.03
C ILE A 148 -0.62 12.06 -11.96
N LYS A 149 -1.77 12.56 -11.50
CA LYS A 149 -1.83 13.61 -10.48
C LYS A 149 -1.30 13.16 -9.12
N MET A 150 -1.55 11.91 -8.76
CA MET A 150 -1.18 11.36 -7.46
C MET A 150 0.19 10.68 -7.46
N PHE A 151 0.85 10.56 -8.62
CA PHE A 151 2.15 9.92 -8.73
C PHE A 151 3.21 10.47 -7.74
N PRO A 152 3.33 11.79 -7.51
CA PRO A 152 4.25 12.31 -6.51
C PRO A 152 3.95 11.81 -5.09
N SER A 153 2.68 11.68 -4.72
CA SER A 153 2.26 11.16 -3.41
C SER A 153 2.35 9.64 -3.31
N LEU A 154 2.30 8.91 -4.43
CA LEU A 154 2.47 7.46 -4.47
C LEU A 154 3.94 7.04 -4.40
N SER A 155 4.86 7.95 -4.77
CA SER A 155 6.30 7.70 -4.84
C SER A 155 7.06 8.23 -3.62
N SER A 156 6.40 8.91 -2.70
CA SER A 156 6.97 9.41 -1.45
C SER A 156 6.80 8.41 -0.32
#